data_f0a3b376afb12a00204b9ece1c3d23a9
#
_entry.id   f0a3b376afb12a00204b9ece1c3d23a9
#
_cell.length_a   1.000
_cell.length_b   1.000
_cell.length_c   1.000
_cell.angle_alpha   90.00
_cell.angle_beta   90.00
_cell.angle_gamma   90.00
#
_symmetry.space_group_name_H-M   'P 1'
#
loop_
_entity.id
_entity.type
_entity.pdbx_description
1 polymer ?
#
loop_
_entity_poly.entity_id
_entity_poly.type
_entity_poly.pdbx_seq_one_letter_code
_entity_poly.pdbx_strand_id
1 'polypeptide(L)'
;WTICRMKTTKKIYVKVSIIFLLGGILLFSSCEKEENQKIEANRKTLFMYLPWSSNLTNYFYNNISDLEKCITKIGLNNEKVIVFISTGSTEAMMFEIVSSHGRCKREILKKYKSPPFTTIDGITAILNDVKAFAPASVYTMIIGCHGMGWLPVYEMKVRSAPHMKMHWEYQGVPLTRYFGGLTAEYQTDIKTL
;
A
#
# COMPACT_ATOMS: atom_id res chain seq x y z
N TRP A 1 67.77 -34.87 22.77
CA TRP A 1 66.50 -34.38 23.42
C TRP A 1 66.01 -33.05 22.84
N THR A 2 66.73 -32.42 21.91
CA THR A 2 66.37 -31.09 21.40
C THR A 2 65.69 -31.07 20.02
N ILE A 3 65.62 -32.22 19.33
CA ILE A 3 65.11 -32.30 17.94
C ILE A 3 63.59 -32.59 17.88
N CYS A 4 62.98 -33.09 18.97
CA CYS A 4 61.56 -33.43 18.97
C CYS A 4 60.61 -32.24 19.20
N ARG A 5 61.11 -31.08 19.69
CA ARG A 5 60.30 -29.90 20.07
C ARG A 5 60.02 -28.96 18.88
N MET A 6 60.80 -29.00 17.79
CA MET A 6 60.65 -28.10 16.64
C MET A 6 59.60 -28.57 15.60
N LYS A 7 59.25 -29.85 15.57
CA LYS A 7 58.26 -30.37 14.57
C LYS A 7 56.80 -30.10 14.96
N THR A 8 56.52 -29.97 16.25
CA THR A 8 55.15 -29.72 16.73
C THR A 8 54.70 -28.28 16.56
N THR A 9 55.58 -27.30 16.68
CA THR A 9 55.28 -25.88 16.52
C THR A 9 54.94 -25.50 15.07
N LYS A 10 55.67 -26.02 14.08
CA LYS A 10 55.38 -25.76 12.67
C LYS A 10 53.99 -26.29 12.23
N LYS A 11 53.56 -27.46 12.72
CA LYS A 11 52.22 -28.00 12.38
C LYS A 11 51.09 -27.17 13.02
N ILE A 12 51.28 -26.56 14.16
CA ILE A 12 50.30 -25.73 14.82
C ILE A 12 50.12 -24.41 14.08
N TYR A 13 51.20 -23.74 13.67
CA TYR A 13 51.12 -22.51 12.87
C TYR A 13 50.42 -22.69 11.54
N VAL A 14 50.70 -23.79 10.83
CA VAL A 14 50.04 -24.10 9.53
C VAL A 14 48.54 -24.35 9.74
N LYS A 15 48.15 -25.08 10.80
CA LYS A 15 46.70 -25.29 11.09
C LYS A 15 45.98 -24.02 11.52
N VAL A 16 46.60 -23.17 12.31
CA VAL A 16 46.01 -21.87 12.72
C VAL A 16 45.92 -20.93 11.53
N SER A 17 46.94 -20.90 10.63
CA SER A 17 46.89 -20.06 9.44
C SER A 17 45.81 -20.48 8.43
N ILE A 18 45.55 -21.78 8.30
CA ILE A 18 44.49 -22.30 7.41
C ILE A 18 43.10 -21.98 7.99
N ILE A 19 42.93 -22.04 9.33
CA ILE A 19 41.66 -21.67 9.97
C ILE A 19 41.36 -20.17 9.82
N PHE A 20 42.36 -19.32 9.91
CA PHE A 20 42.20 -17.87 9.64
C PHE A 20 41.90 -17.57 8.18
N LEU A 21 42.49 -18.32 7.22
CA LEU A 21 42.21 -18.13 5.81
C LEU A 21 40.80 -18.61 5.44
N LEU A 22 40.30 -19.71 6.02
CA LEU A 22 38.94 -20.20 5.85
C LEU A 22 37.89 -19.32 6.59
N GLY A 23 38.22 -18.76 7.74
CA GLY A 23 37.37 -17.83 8.46
C GLY A 23 37.22 -16.48 7.76
N GLY A 24 38.25 -16.01 7.06
CA GLY A 24 38.23 -14.75 6.27
C GLY A 24 37.35 -14.83 5.02
N ILE A 25 37.20 -16.00 4.43
CA ILE A 25 36.36 -16.20 3.21
C ILE A 25 34.87 -16.21 3.55
N LEU A 26 34.50 -16.59 4.77
CA LEU A 26 33.08 -16.60 5.20
C LEU A 26 32.51 -15.21 5.53
N LEU A 27 33.36 -14.19 5.70
CA LEU A 27 32.92 -12.83 6.03
C LEU A 27 32.58 -11.97 4.80
N PHE A 28 32.91 -12.41 3.60
CA PHE A 28 32.61 -11.67 2.36
C PHE A 28 31.40 -12.22 1.58
N SER A 29 30.68 -13.19 2.14
CA SER A 29 29.45 -13.76 1.52
C SER A 29 28.16 -13.09 1.98
N SER A 30 28.23 -11.94 2.68
CA SER A 30 27.05 -11.09 2.87
C SER A 30 26.94 -10.12 1.68
N CYS A 31 26.87 -10.66 0.48
CA CYS A 31 26.23 -9.96 -0.60
C CYS A 31 24.72 -10.09 -0.29
N GLU A 32 24.15 -9.11 0.35
CA GLU A 32 22.70 -8.87 0.23
C GLU A 32 22.44 -8.80 -1.28
N LYS A 33 21.90 -9.87 -1.82
CA LYS A 33 21.19 -9.77 -3.08
C LYS A 33 20.09 -8.77 -2.78
N GLU A 34 20.27 -7.51 -3.16
CA GLU A 34 19.16 -6.70 -3.58
C GLU A 34 18.45 -7.55 -4.62
N GLU A 35 17.44 -8.26 -4.17
CA GLU A 35 16.45 -8.86 -5.03
C GLU A 35 15.75 -7.65 -5.67
N ASN A 36 16.36 -7.11 -6.72
CA ASN A 36 15.68 -6.28 -7.68
C ASN A 36 14.52 -7.14 -8.15
N GLN A 37 13.38 -7.01 -7.46
CA GLN A 37 12.14 -7.65 -7.87
C GLN A 37 11.87 -7.12 -9.26
N LYS A 38 12.31 -7.89 -10.25
CA LYS A 38 12.06 -7.59 -11.66
C LYS A 38 10.55 -7.53 -11.80
N ILE A 39 10.01 -6.31 -11.84
CA ILE A 39 8.58 -6.08 -12.01
C ILE A 39 8.21 -6.82 -13.28
N GLU A 40 7.39 -7.86 -13.16
CA GLU A 40 6.93 -8.59 -14.33
C GLU A 40 6.22 -7.61 -15.26
N ALA A 41 6.63 -7.58 -16.52
CA ALA A 41 6.26 -6.54 -17.49
C ALA A 41 4.74 -6.33 -17.68
N ASN A 42 3.92 -7.30 -17.28
CA ASN A 42 2.46 -7.28 -17.41
C ASN A 42 1.71 -7.34 -16.07
N ARG A 43 2.41 -7.18 -14.95
CA ARG A 43 1.74 -7.22 -13.65
C ARG A 43 0.86 -5.99 -13.46
N LYS A 44 -0.38 -6.23 -13.05
CA LYS A 44 -1.32 -5.17 -12.70
C LYS A 44 -1.67 -5.24 -11.21
N THR A 45 -1.90 -4.09 -10.61
CA THR A 45 -2.40 -3.99 -9.25
C THR A 45 -3.69 -3.18 -9.24
N LEU A 46 -4.77 -3.79 -8.75
CA LEU A 46 -6.00 -3.11 -8.40
C LEU A 46 -5.89 -2.58 -6.98
N PHE A 47 -6.05 -1.29 -6.79
CA PHE A 47 -6.08 -0.64 -5.50
C PHE A 47 -7.48 -0.10 -5.21
N MET A 48 -8.12 -0.62 -4.14
CA MET A 48 -9.37 -0.08 -3.62
C MET A 48 -9.06 0.86 -2.46
N TYR A 49 -9.31 2.14 -2.66
CA TYR A 49 -9.14 3.18 -1.66
C TYR A 49 -10.50 3.53 -1.07
N LEU A 50 -10.74 3.09 0.16
CA LEU A 50 -12.01 3.21 0.89
C LEU A 50 -11.79 4.02 2.17
N PRO A 51 -11.60 5.35 2.05
CA PRO A 51 -11.33 6.20 3.20
C PRO A 51 -12.58 6.35 4.08
N TRP A 52 -12.41 6.89 5.30
CA TRP A 52 -13.51 7.08 6.23
C TRP A 52 -14.66 7.88 5.60
N SER A 53 -15.79 7.24 5.48
CA SER A 53 -16.99 7.77 4.83
C SER A 53 -18.24 7.56 5.69
N SER A 54 -18.06 7.55 7.00
CA SER A 54 -19.13 7.44 8.02
C SER A 54 -19.99 6.18 7.86
N ASN A 55 -21.17 6.29 7.24
CA ASN A 55 -22.15 5.22 7.13
C ASN A 55 -21.91 4.24 5.95
N LEU A 56 -20.83 4.41 5.15
CA LEU A 56 -20.57 3.55 3.99
C LEU A 56 -19.74 2.29 4.30
N THR A 57 -19.20 2.15 5.50
CA THR A 57 -18.30 1.04 5.86
C THR A 57 -18.88 -0.33 5.56
N ASN A 58 -20.16 -0.56 5.87
CA ASN A 58 -20.82 -1.84 5.58
C ASN A 58 -20.96 -2.10 4.07
N TYR A 59 -21.23 -1.08 3.29
CA TYR A 59 -21.27 -1.18 1.81
C TYR A 59 -19.89 -1.49 1.23
N PHE A 60 -18.83 -0.95 1.81
CA PHE A 60 -17.46 -1.28 1.40
C PHE A 60 -17.15 -2.76 1.65
N TYR A 61 -17.52 -3.30 2.81
CA TYR A 61 -17.36 -4.73 3.08
C TYR A 61 -18.16 -5.61 2.12
N ASN A 62 -19.36 -5.19 1.73
CA ASN A 62 -20.14 -5.89 0.71
C ASN A 62 -19.42 -5.87 -0.65
N ASN A 63 -18.91 -4.71 -1.08
CA ASN A 63 -18.16 -4.59 -2.34
C ASN A 63 -16.89 -5.46 -2.34
N ILE A 64 -16.17 -5.51 -1.21
CA ILE A 64 -15.00 -6.38 -1.06
C ILE A 64 -15.42 -7.85 -1.14
N SER A 65 -16.51 -8.24 -0.49
CA SER A 65 -17.04 -9.60 -0.53
C SER A 65 -17.45 -10.01 -1.95
N ASP A 66 -18.06 -9.11 -2.71
CA ASP A 66 -18.45 -9.38 -4.09
C ASP A 66 -17.24 -9.51 -5.01
N LEU A 67 -16.18 -8.71 -4.78
CA LEU A 67 -14.91 -8.86 -5.46
C LEU A 67 -14.25 -10.21 -5.13
N GLU A 68 -14.26 -10.64 -3.88
CA GLU A 68 -13.75 -11.95 -3.45
C GLU A 68 -14.52 -13.11 -4.11
N LYS A 69 -15.83 -13.02 -4.23
CA LYS A 69 -16.64 -14.00 -4.98
C LYS A 69 -16.25 -14.05 -6.46
N CYS A 70 -15.98 -12.89 -7.06
CA CYS A 70 -15.52 -12.82 -8.44
C CYS A 70 -14.14 -13.48 -8.58
N ILE A 71 -13.17 -13.12 -7.74
CA ILE A 71 -11.82 -13.68 -7.74
C ILE A 71 -11.86 -15.21 -7.53
N THR A 72 -12.73 -15.69 -6.66
CA THR A 72 -12.92 -17.14 -6.43
C THR A 72 -13.33 -17.88 -7.72
N LYS A 73 -14.10 -17.22 -8.59
CA LYS A 73 -14.57 -17.82 -9.85
C LYS A 73 -13.56 -17.76 -10.98
N ILE A 74 -12.87 -16.61 -11.13
CA ILE A 74 -12.01 -16.35 -12.31
C ILE A 74 -10.51 -16.39 -12.01
N GLY A 75 -10.11 -16.36 -10.71
CA GLY A 75 -8.71 -16.24 -10.28
C GLY A 75 -8.20 -14.80 -10.37
N LEU A 76 -6.95 -14.60 -9.94
CA LEU A 76 -6.25 -13.31 -9.98
C LEU A 76 -5.33 -13.16 -11.19
N ASN A 77 -5.09 -14.21 -11.98
CA ASN A 77 -4.27 -14.18 -13.21
C ASN A 77 -2.92 -13.44 -13.03
N ASN A 78 -2.24 -13.68 -11.91
CA ASN A 78 -0.99 -13.00 -11.52
C ASN A 78 -1.15 -11.48 -11.23
N GLU A 79 -2.36 -10.98 -11.09
CA GLU A 79 -2.65 -9.62 -10.66
C GLU A 79 -2.76 -9.55 -9.13
N LYS A 80 -2.51 -8.37 -8.56
CA LYS A 80 -2.68 -8.13 -7.12
C LYS A 80 -3.88 -7.25 -6.84
N VAL A 81 -4.54 -7.51 -5.73
CA VAL A 81 -5.64 -6.68 -5.23
C VAL A 81 -5.29 -6.20 -3.83
N ILE A 82 -5.10 -4.90 -3.71
CA ILE A 82 -4.80 -4.21 -2.45
C ILE A 82 -6.02 -3.38 -2.05
N VAL A 83 -6.40 -3.48 -0.80
CA VAL A 83 -7.52 -2.73 -0.23
C VAL A 83 -7.03 -1.89 0.95
N PHE A 84 -7.26 -0.59 0.89
CA PHE A 84 -7.18 0.30 2.04
C PHE A 84 -8.61 0.60 2.48
N ILE A 85 -8.94 0.31 3.72
CA ILE A 85 -10.26 0.60 4.30
C ILE A 85 -10.14 1.26 5.66
N SER A 86 -10.85 2.37 5.84
CA SER A 86 -11.04 3.00 7.15
C SER A 86 -12.28 2.43 7.81
N THR A 87 -12.11 1.83 8.98
CA THR A 87 -13.20 1.28 9.79
C THR A 87 -13.74 2.27 10.80
N GLY A 88 -13.04 3.38 10.98
CA GLY A 88 -13.39 4.50 11.84
C GLY A 88 -12.63 5.76 11.41
N SER A 89 -12.93 6.89 12.07
CA SER A 89 -12.26 8.16 11.78
C SER A 89 -10.76 8.16 12.08
N THR A 90 -10.32 7.27 12.97
CA THR A 90 -8.93 7.20 13.46
C THR A 90 -8.24 5.89 13.14
N GLU A 91 -8.92 4.95 12.50
CA GLU A 91 -8.39 3.62 12.22
C GLU A 91 -8.59 3.23 10.76
N ALA A 92 -7.56 2.69 10.18
CA ALA A 92 -7.60 2.08 8.85
C ALA A 92 -6.66 0.89 8.77
N MET A 93 -6.88 0.04 7.80
CA MET A 93 -6.00 -1.06 7.48
C MET A 93 -5.81 -1.20 5.98
N MET A 94 -4.64 -1.71 5.61
CA MET A 94 -4.33 -2.15 4.26
C MET A 94 -4.16 -3.66 4.28
N PHE A 95 -4.77 -4.36 3.33
CA PHE A 95 -4.62 -5.80 3.16
C PHE A 95 -4.61 -6.19 1.69
N GLU A 96 -3.98 -7.32 1.40
CA GLU A 96 -4.03 -7.98 0.10
C GLU A 96 -5.13 -9.03 0.10
N ILE A 97 -5.90 -9.12 -0.97
CA ILE A 97 -6.79 -10.27 -1.23
C ILE A 97 -5.96 -11.29 -2.00
N VAL A 98 -5.62 -12.39 -1.33
CA VAL A 98 -4.92 -13.52 -1.95
C VAL A 98 -5.90 -14.64 -2.26
N SER A 99 -5.69 -15.33 -3.39
CA SER A 99 -6.53 -16.45 -3.79
C SER A 99 -5.70 -17.72 -3.84
N SER A 100 -6.15 -18.75 -3.14
CA SER A 100 -5.52 -20.07 -3.15
C SER A 100 -6.58 -21.17 -3.09
N HIS A 101 -6.47 -22.16 -3.97
CA HIS A 101 -7.38 -23.31 -4.04
C HIS A 101 -8.88 -22.91 -4.10
N GLY A 102 -9.20 -21.86 -4.88
CA GLY A 102 -10.57 -21.38 -5.04
C GLY A 102 -11.16 -20.70 -3.79
N ARG A 103 -10.31 -20.21 -2.90
CA ARG A 103 -10.72 -19.44 -1.71
C ARG A 103 -9.92 -18.17 -1.61
N CYS A 104 -10.59 -17.08 -1.24
CA CYS A 104 -9.96 -15.81 -0.94
C CYS A 104 -9.62 -15.69 0.55
N LYS A 105 -8.50 -15.06 0.85
CA LYS A 105 -8.05 -14.68 2.19
C LYS A 105 -7.59 -13.24 2.17
N ARG A 106 -7.87 -12.48 3.23
CA ARG A 106 -7.36 -11.13 3.44
C ARG A 106 -6.09 -11.20 4.27
N GLU A 107 -4.96 -10.80 3.70
CA GLU A 107 -3.69 -10.75 4.41
C GLU A 107 -3.37 -9.32 4.78
N ILE A 108 -3.36 -9.01 6.08
CA ILE A 108 -3.12 -7.65 6.57
C ILE A 108 -1.66 -7.29 6.32
N LEU A 109 -1.45 -6.21 5.57
CA LEU A 109 -0.14 -5.67 5.24
C LEU A 109 0.27 -4.56 6.23
N LYS A 110 -0.68 -3.67 6.58
CA LYS A 110 -0.40 -2.52 7.45
C LYS A 110 -1.66 -2.05 8.16
N LYS A 111 -1.48 -1.61 9.41
CA LYS A 111 -2.52 -0.90 10.17
C LYS A 111 -2.13 0.56 10.33
N TYR A 112 -3.09 1.46 10.25
CA TYR A 112 -2.91 2.90 10.35
C TYR A 112 -3.69 3.42 11.55
N LYS A 113 -3.08 4.38 12.26
CA LYS A 113 -3.76 5.16 13.30
C LYS A 113 -3.85 6.61 12.82
N SER A 114 -5.04 7.19 12.85
CA SER A 114 -5.32 8.55 12.39
C SER A 114 -4.69 8.84 11.02
N PRO A 115 -4.99 8.04 9.98
CA PRO A 115 -4.34 8.21 8.69
C PRO A 115 -4.75 9.56 8.09
N PRO A 116 -3.78 10.37 7.61
CA PRO A 116 -4.06 11.69 7.05
C PRO A 116 -4.57 11.58 5.60
N PHE A 117 -5.67 10.86 5.37
CA PHE A 117 -6.20 10.59 4.03
C PHE A 117 -6.88 11.79 3.35
N THR A 118 -6.86 12.96 3.97
CA THR A 118 -7.39 14.21 3.37
C THR A 118 -6.28 15.12 2.86
N THR A 119 -5.02 14.78 3.07
CA THR A 119 -3.86 15.58 2.67
C THR A 119 -3.09 14.93 1.53
N ILE A 120 -2.40 15.75 0.72
CA ILE A 120 -1.51 15.27 -0.35
C ILE A 120 -0.47 14.30 0.20
N ASP A 121 0.23 14.68 1.26
CA ASP A 121 1.30 13.85 1.85
C ASP A 121 0.75 12.53 2.39
N GLY A 122 -0.42 12.55 3.02
CA GLY A 122 -1.04 11.36 3.55
C GLY A 122 -1.50 10.38 2.48
N ILE A 123 -2.13 10.87 1.42
CA ILE A 123 -2.53 10.02 0.28
C ILE A 123 -1.28 9.50 -0.44
N THR A 124 -0.28 10.35 -0.66
CA THR A 124 1.00 9.94 -1.25
C THR A 124 1.68 8.84 -0.44
N ALA A 125 1.68 8.93 0.89
CA ALA A 125 2.23 7.89 1.76
C ALA A 125 1.48 6.56 1.60
N ILE A 126 0.13 6.59 1.53
CA ILE A 126 -0.69 5.39 1.29
C ILE A 126 -0.39 4.79 -0.08
N LEU A 127 -0.27 5.60 -1.14
CA LEU A 127 0.06 5.14 -2.48
C LEU A 127 1.48 4.55 -2.56
N ASN A 128 2.43 5.11 -1.84
CA ASN A 128 3.79 4.55 -1.74
C ASN A 128 3.78 3.20 -1.01
N ASP A 129 2.97 3.03 0.04
CA ASP A 129 2.78 1.72 0.67
C ASP A 129 2.22 0.70 -0.34
N VAL A 130 1.23 1.08 -1.16
CA VAL A 130 0.69 0.20 -2.22
C VAL A 130 1.78 -0.21 -3.20
N LYS A 131 2.61 0.73 -3.66
CA LYS A 131 3.73 0.44 -4.57
C LYS A 131 4.77 -0.49 -3.93
N ALA A 132 5.03 -0.32 -2.64
CA ALA A 132 5.98 -1.15 -1.91
C ALA A 132 5.46 -2.60 -1.73
N PHE A 133 4.19 -2.77 -1.38
CA PHE A 133 3.61 -4.11 -1.17
C PHE A 133 3.22 -4.83 -2.47
N ALA A 134 2.86 -4.07 -3.49
CA ALA A 134 2.36 -4.60 -4.76
C ALA A 134 2.96 -3.86 -5.97
N PRO A 135 4.29 -3.97 -6.20
CA PRO A 135 4.92 -3.36 -7.36
C PRO A 135 4.32 -3.91 -8.65
N ALA A 136 3.98 -3.01 -9.58
CA ALA A 136 3.32 -3.35 -10.84
C ALA A 136 3.69 -2.33 -11.93
N SER A 137 3.50 -2.72 -13.20
CA SER A 137 3.64 -1.82 -14.35
C SER A 137 2.39 -0.95 -14.56
N VAL A 138 1.23 -1.42 -14.10
CA VAL A 138 -0.05 -0.71 -14.23
C VAL A 138 -0.79 -0.76 -12.88
N TYR A 139 -1.26 0.39 -12.45
CA TYR A 139 -2.13 0.52 -11.29
C TYR A 139 -3.51 1.02 -11.70
N THR A 140 -4.54 0.33 -11.23
CA THR A 140 -5.93 0.79 -11.34
C THR A 140 -6.42 1.13 -9.95
N MET A 141 -6.95 2.34 -9.76
CA MET A 141 -7.47 2.80 -8.47
C MET A 141 -8.99 2.93 -8.52
N ILE A 142 -9.65 2.35 -7.53
CA ILE A 142 -11.09 2.54 -7.26
C ILE A 142 -11.23 3.31 -5.96
N ILE A 143 -11.96 4.41 -5.98
CA ILE A 143 -12.26 5.22 -4.80
C ILE A 143 -13.70 5.00 -4.40
N GLY A 144 -13.92 4.44 -3.22
CA GLY A 144 -15.25 4.27 -2.63
C GLY A 144 -15.45 5.26 -1.49
N CYS A 145 -16.38 6.20 -1.68
CA CYS A 145 -16.64 7.24 -0.70
C CYS A 145 -17.95 7.97 -1.02
N HIS A 146 -18.38 8.89 -0.14
CA HIS A 146 -19.33 9.91 -0.53
C HIS A 146 -18.70 10.83 -1.59
N GLY A 147 -19.42 11.08 -2.65
CA GLY A 147 -19.04 12.02 -3.69
C GLY A 147 -20.02 13.17 -3.77
N MET A 148 -19.52 14.34 -4.07
CA MET A 148 -20.35 15.52 -4.37
C MET A 148 -20.28 15.87 -5.86
N GLY A 149 -21.15 16.77 -6.30
CA GLY A 149 -21.09 17.35 -7.64
C GLY A 149 -19.84 18.21 -7.85
N TRP A 150 -19.68 18.72 -9.05
CA TRP A 150 -18.64 19.69 -9.38
C TRP A 150 -18.98 21.03 -8.76
N LEU A 151 -18.12 21.55 -7.90
CA LEU A 151 -18.31 22.79 -7.17
C LEU A 151 -17.03 23.65 -7.25
N PRO A 152 -17.14 24.98 -7.13
CA PRO A 152 -15.97 25.83 -6.93
C PRO A 152 -15.18 25.41 -5.69
N VAL A 153 -13.85 25.55 -5.76
CA VAL A 153 -12.95 25.17 -4.66
C VAL A 153 -13.27 25.88 -3.34
N TYR A 154 -13.77 27.11 -3.40
CA TYR A 154 -14.11 27.89 -2.21
C TYR A 154 -15.39 27.40 -1.52
N GLU A 155 -16.32 26.75 -2.24
CA GLU A 155 -17.55 26.18 -1.67
C GLU A 155 -17.29 24.96 -0.75
N MET A 156 -16.09 24.38 -0.80
CA MET A 156 -15.68 23.34 0.16
C MET A 156 -15.78 23.77 1.61
N LYS A 157 -15.43 25.01 1.85
CA LYS A 157 -15.26 25.54 3.21
C LYS A 157 -16.56 26.06 3.82
N VAL A 158 -17.60 26.25 3.01
CA VAL A 158 -18.85 26.93 3.44
C VAL A 158 -20.05 26.02 3.14
N ARG A 159 -20.28 25.04 4.01
CA ARG A 159 -21.39 24.09 3.85
C ARG A 159 -22.72 24.51 4.44
N SER A 160 -22.90 25.76 4.83
CA SER A 160 -24.07 26.21 5.55
C SER A 160 -25.07 27.00 4.72
N ALA A 161 -24.92 27.08 3.41
CA ALA A 161 -25.86 27.82 2.58
C ALA A 161 -27.07 26.96 2.22
N PRO A 162 -28.28 27.35 2.59
CA PRO A 162 -29.52 26.59 2.28
C PRO A 162 -29.85 26.55 0.79
N HIS A 163 -29.11 27.23 -0.08
CA HIS A 163 -29.26 27.24 -1.53
C HIS A 163 -27.88 27.05 -2.20
N MET A 164 -27.41 25.80 -2.26
CA MET A 164 -26.27 25.48 -3.12
C MET A 164 -26.71 25.66 -4.57
N LYS A 165 -26.02 26.55 -5.29
CA LYS A 165 -26.16 26.69 -6.73
C LYS A 165 -25.85 25.34 -7.42
N MET A 166 -26.52 25.07 -8.53
CA MET A 166 -26.19 23.91 -9.35
C MET A 166 -24.86 24.14 -10.07
N HIS A 167 -24.10 23.08 -10.40
CA HIS A 167 -22.76 23.21 -10.97
C HIS A 167 -22.71 24.06 -12.27
N TRP A 168 -23.78 24.10 -13.04
CA TRP A 168 -23.90 24.94 -14.25
C TRP A 168 -24.07 26.44 -13.95
N GLU A 169 -24.38 26.81 -12.72
CA GLU A 169 -24.50 28.21 -12.28
C GLU A 169 -23.16 28.85 -11.94
N TYR A 170 -22.08 28.08 -11.90
CA TYR A 170 -20.72 28.53 -11.59
C TYR A 170 -19.89 28.69 -12.87
N GLN A 171 -20.29 29.62 -13.72
CA GLN A 171 -19.55 29.88 -14.98
C GLN A 171 -18.22 30.59 -14.70
N GLY A 172 -17.16 30.16 -15.40
CA GLY A 172 -15.88 30.87 -15.42
C GLY A 172 -15.00 30.69 -14.18
N VAL A 173 -15.36 29.80 -13.22
CA VAL A 173 -14.53 29.49 -12.06
C VAL A 173 -13.99 28.07 -12.10
N PRO A 174 -12.79 27.81 -11.59
CA PRO A 174 -12.26 26.46 -11.46
C PRO A 174 -13.14 25.61 -10.56
N LEU A 175 -13.61 24.49 -11.08
CA LEU A 175 -14.42 23.52 -10.34
C LEU A 175 -13.56 22.37 -9.85
N THR A 176 -13.92 21.79 -8.71
CA THR A 176 -13.38 20.55 -8.20
C THR A 176 -14.48 19.61 -7.76
N ARG A 177 -14.14 18.36 -7.53
CA ARG A 177 -15.06 17.36 -7.02
C ARG A 177 -14.52 16.80 -5.71
N TYR A 178 -15.39 16.78 -4.71
CA TYR A 178 -15.06 16.23 -3.41
C TYR A 178 -15.32 14.75 -3.34
N PHE A 179 -14.55 14.11 -2.47
CA PHE A 179 -14.80 12.75 -2.06
C PHE A 179 -14.33 12.55 -0.60
N GLY A 180 -14.88 11.55 0.09
CA GLY A 180 -14.54 11.20 1.46
C GLY A 180 -15.74 11.10 2.38
N GLY A 181 -15.63 11.62 3.58
CA GLY A 181 -16.66 11.59 4.61
C GLY A 181 -17.76 12.64 4.46
N LEU A 182 -18.68 12.66 5.41
CA LEU A 182 -19.80 13.62 5.42
C LEU A 182 -19.40 15.01 5.89
N THR A 183 -18.30 15.14 6.65
CA THR A 183 -17.83 16.42 7.18
C THR A 183 -16.55 16.86 6.49
N ALA A 184 -16.31 18.18 6.45
CA ALA A 184 -15.18 18.77 5.72
C ALA A 184 -13.80 18.23 6.16
N GLU A 185 -13.65 17.88 7.42
CA GLU A 185 -12.42 17.31 8.00
C GLU A 185 -12.04 15.93 7.43
N TYR A 186 -13.04 15.18 6.93
CA TYR A 186 -12.85 13.86 6.31
C TYR A 186 -13.00 13.89 4.80
N GLN A 187 -12.85 15.05 4.18
CA GLN A 187 -12.99 15.23 2.74
C GLN A 187 -11.73 15.77 2.12
N THR A 188 -11.53 15.36 0.89
CA THR A 188 -10.50 15.87 0.00
C THR A 188 -11.08 16.16 -1.37
N ASP A 189 -10.27 16.54 -2.33
CA ASP A 189 -10.71 16.80 -3.70
C ASP A 189 -9.82 16.11 -4.72
N ILE A 190 -10.26 16.13 -5.98
CA ILE A 190 -9.52 15.52 -7.09
C ILE A 190 -8.12 16.14 -7.28
N LYS A 191 -7.89 17.38 -6.89
CA LYS A 191 -6.58 18.02 -7.02
C LYS A 191 -5.56 17.47 -6.03
N THR A 192 -6.03 16.85 -4.95
CA THR A 192 -5.19 16.25 -3.92
C THR A 192 -4.70 14.84 -4.34
N LEU A 193 -5.38 14.19 -5.28
CA LEU A 193 -4.98 12.90 -5.85
C LEU A 193 -3.91 13.07 -6.91
#